data_7c39cfb0124640ed584bcc39d9e4338a
#
_entry.id   7c39cfb0124640ed584bcc39d9e4338a
#
_cell.length_a   1.000
_cell.length_b   1.000
_cell.length_c   1.000
_cell.angle_alpha   90.00
_cell.angle_beta   90.00
_cell.angle_gamma   90.00
#
_symmetry.space_group_name_H-M   'P 1'
#
loop_
_entity.id
_entity.type
_entity.pdbx_description
1 polymer ?
#
loop_
_entity_poly.entity_id
_entity_poly.type
_entity_poly.pdbx_seq_one_letter_code
_entity_poly.pdbx_strand_id
1 'polypeptide(L)'
;MRTFLIVALFAAAALGNDKEMLLKQMDARAAHYGDVSRQIWEFAEVGYKENKSAELLKAELRQAGFTVQENVAEIPTAFTATWGQGKPVIAVLGEYDALPGLSQEAAPERKPIVEGAPGHGCGHNLLGAASLFATISIKDWMAEKKIAGTIRFYGTPAEEGGGAKLYMARAGVFQDVDAVLTWHPGDSNSSSKQSSLAITSAKFRFYGKAAHAAAAPDLGRSALDGLMIMANAVEFLREHVPDSTRIHYIVSNGGAAPNVVPDFAELFLYARNPSMPVLDGIWNRIVKCAQAGALASETRMEMELIDSNYNVLPNDALAAVVDRNLHLVGGVTYTRDEQAFAETIRKTLPLDRARPLGSQEGIEAPVEGYFSASTDVGDVSWILPTAGLNTATWVPGIPAHSWQSAACSGMSIGRKGMLVAAKTLTLTAMDLFTDPAELKAARASFEKRRAGFEYRSPIPADHKPPLNYRDK
;
A
#
# COMPACT_ATOMS: atom_id res chain seq x y z
N MET A 1 35.42 -21.68 23.76
CA MET A 1 35.01 -21.66 22.34
C MET A 1 34.19 -22.87 21.88
N ARG A 2 34.59 -24.12 22.12
CA ARG A 2 33.84 -25.32 21.68
C ARG A 2 32.41 -25.43 22.26
N THR A 3 32.20 -25.09 23.54
CA THR A 3 30.87 -25.16 24.19
C THR A 3 29.89 -24.14 23.64
N PHE A 4 30.31 -22.92 23.31
CA PHE A 4 29.49 -21.90 22.67
C PHE A 4 29.05 -22.28 21.24
N LEU A 5 29.94 -22.96 20.48
CA LEU A 5 29.63 -23.40 19.12
C LEU A 5 28.57 -24.52 19.11
N ILE A 6 28.63 -25.42 20.08
CA ILE A 6 27.67 -26.54 20.21
C ILE A 6 26.29 -26.02 20.62
N VAL A 7 26.20 -25.08 21.55
CA VAL A 7 24.92 -24.49 21.96
C VAL A 7 24.27 -23.71 20.82
N ALA A 8 25.04 -22.95 20.03
CA ALA A 8 24.52 -22.23 18.87
C ALA A 8 24.02 -23.17 17.77
N LEU A 9 24.71 -24.31 17.53
CA LEU A 9 24.27 -25.33 16.56
C LEU A 9 22.95 -26.02 16.98
N PHE A 10 22.78 -26.31 18.27
CA PHE A 10 21.53 -26.89 18.78
C PHE A 10 20.36 -25.88 18.72
N ALA A 11 20.61 -24.61 19.01
CA ALA A 11 19.59 -23.57 18.92
C ALA A 11 19.14 -23.33 17.45
N ALA A 12 20.06 -23.31 16.51
CA ALA A 12 19.75 -23.18 15.08
C ALA A 12 18.97 -24.39 14.54
N ALA A 13 19.34 -25.62 14.94
CA ALA A 13 18.60 -26.83 14.55
C ALA A 13 17.19 -26.86 15.15
N ALA A 14 17.01 -26.44 16.39
CA ALA A 14 15.70 -26.35 17.04
C ALA A 14 14.80 -25.32 16.34
N LEU A 15 15.31 -24.15 15.99
CA LEU A 15 14.57 -23.13 15.25
C LEU A 15 14.17 -23.62 13.85
N GLY A 16 15.06 -24.36 13.16
CA GLY A 16 14.76 -24.97 11.87
C GLY A 16 13.58 -25.96 11.95
N ASN A 17 13.55 -26.82 12.97
CA ASN A 17 12.44 -27.74 13.21
C ASN A 17 11.15 -26.99 13.55
N ASP A 18 11.23 -25.91 14.33
CA ASP A 18 10.06 -25.08 14.67
C ASP A 18 9.48 -24.40 13.42
N LYS A 19 10.32 -23.89 12.53
CA LYS A 19 9.90 -23.32 11.25
C LYS A 19 9.15 -24.34 10.39
N GLU A 20 9.72 -25.54 10.22
CA GLU A 20 9.08 -26.60 9.43
C GLU A 20 7.72 -27.03 10.01
N MET A 21 7.63 -27.18 11.35
CA MET A 21 6.40 -27.55 12.02
C MET A 21 5.33 -26.46 11.85
N LEU A 22 5.71 -25.19 12.01
CA LEU A 22 4.79 -24.07 11.88
C LEU A 22 4.28 -23.93 10.44
N LEU A 23 5.12 -24.12 9.43
CA LEU A 23 4.68 -24.13 8.02
C LEU A 23 3.60 -25.19 7.77
N LYS A 24 3.76 -26.41 8.33
CA LYS A 24 2.72 -27.48 8.23
C LYS A 24 1.42 -27.10 8.94
N GLN A 25 1.50 -26.46 10.11
CA GLN A 25 0.33 -25.94 10.82
C GLN A 25 -0.39 -24.85 10.02
N MET A 26 0.37 -23.97 9.35
CA MET A 26 -0.20 -22.95 8.47
C MET A 26 -0.87 -23.59 7.24
N ASP A 27 -0.28 -24.60 6.62
CA ASP A 27 -0.94 -25.31 5.52
C ASP A 27 -2.29 -25.90 5.92
N ALA A 28 -2.41 -26.47 7.10
CA ALA A 28 -3.66 -27.01 7.62
C ALA A 28 -4.75 -25.94 7.86
N ARG A 29 -4.37 -24.69 8.08
CA ARG A 29 -5.28 -23.55 8.32
C ARG A 29 -5.51 -22.67 7.08
N ALA A 30 -4.85 -22.94 5.97
CA ALA A 30 -4.86 -22.10 4.77
C ALA A 30 -6.27 -21.87 4.19
N ALA A 31 -7.14 -22.89 4.28
CA ALA A 31 -8.52 -22.80 3.80
C ALA A 31 -9.33 -21.72 4.54
N HIS A 32 -9.22 -21.66 5.88
CA HIS A 32 -9.91 -20.67 6.69
C HIS A 32 -9.54 -19.23 6.29
N TYR A 33 -8.23 -18.93 6.20
CA TYR A 33 -7.78 -17.59 5.80
C TYR A 33 -8.02 -17.28 4.32
N GLY A 34 -8.07 -18.31 3.49
CA GLY A 34 -8.57 -18.20 2.12
C GLY A 34 -10.04 -17.75 2.06
N ASP A 35 -10.88 -18.22 3.00
CA ASP A 35 -12.26 -17.78 3.13
C ASP A 35 -12.39 -16.36 3.68
N VAL A 36 -11.53 -15.97 4.64
CA VAL A 36 -11.44 -14.57 5.10
C VAL A 36 -11.13 -13.64 3.92
N SER A 37 -10.11 -13.98 3.13
CA SER A 37 -9.76 -13.20 1.94
C SER A 37 -10.90 -13.13 0.93
N ARG A 38 -11.63 -14.23 0.70
CA ARG A 38 -12.78 -14.28 -0.20
C ARG A 38 -13.90 -13.36 0.28
N GLN A 39 -14.22 -13.34 1.57
CA GLN A 39 -15.24 -12.46 2.14
C GLN A 39 -14.88 -10.98 1.92
N ILE A 40 -13.61 -10.58 2.16
CA ILE A 40 -13.15 -9.21 1.89
C ILE A 40 -13.26 -8.89 0.39
N TRP A 41 -12.90 -9.84 -0.49
CA TRP A 41 -13.03 -9.69 -1.93
C TRP A 41 -14.49 -9.47 -2.36
N GLU A 42 -15.44 -10.17 -1.73
CA GLU A 42 -16.88 -10.03 -1.99
C GLU A 42 -17.44 -8.70 -1.44
N PHE A 43 -16.93 -8.20 -0.31
CA PHE A 43 -17.33 -6.90 0.25
C PHE A 43 -16.91 -5.75 -0.66
N ALA A 44 -15.71 -5.81 -1.23
CA ALA A 44 -15.14 -4.84 -2.17
C ALA A 44 -15.37 -3.38 -1.74
N GLU A 45 -15.08 -3.06 -0.48
CA GLU A 45 -15.30 -1.73 0.11
C GLU A 45 -14.14 -0.80 -0.23
N VAL A 46 -14.46 0.41 -0.67
CA VAL A 46 -13.44 1.42 -1.01
C VAL A 46 -12.87 2.11 0.23
N GLY A 47 -11.74 2.78 0.07
CA GLY A 47 -11.03 3.43 1.16
C GLY A 47 -11.89 4.30 2.07
N TYR A 48 -11.68 4.15 3.37
CA TYR A 48 -12.45 4.69 4.52
C TYR A 48 -13.90 4.19 4.64
N LYS A 49 -14.34 3.27 3.79
CA LYS A 49 -15.68 2.64 3.86
C LYS A 49 -15.58 1.13 4.12
N GLU A 50 -14.41 0.62 4.48
CA GLU A 50 -14.10 -0.81 4.68
C GLU A 50 -14.66 -1.36 6.01
N ASN A 51 -15.92 -1.05 6.32
CA ASN A 51 -16.51 -1.37 7.62
C ASN A 51 -16.62 -2.88 7.87
N LYS A 52 -17.07 -3.66 6.86
CA LYS A 52 -17.22 -5.11 6.98
C LYS A 52 -15.85 -5.80 7.00
N SER A 53 -14.94 -5.35 6.14
CA SER A 53 -13.59 -5.88 6.05
C SER A 53 -12.82 -5.67 7.34
N ALA A 54 -12.85 -4.45 7.91
CA ALA A 54 -12.23 -4.14 9.18
C ALA A 54 -12.85 -4.95 10.34
N GLU A 55 -14.19 -5.09 10.38
CA GLU A 55 -14.86 -5.85 11.45
C GLU A 55 -14.51 -7.34 11.35
N LEU A 56 -14.46 -7.93 10.17
CA LEU A 56 -14.05 -9.32 9.98
C LEU A 56 -12.63 -9.56 10.52
N LEU A 57 -11.67 -8.71 10.16
CA LEU A 57 -10.29 -8.80 10.64
C LEU A 57 -10.19 -8.62 12.16
N LYS A 58 -10.93 -7.66 12.74
CA LYS A 58 -10.99 -7.43 14.18
C LYS A 58 -11.59 -8.62 14.92
N ALA A 59 -12.64 -9.24 14.38
CA ALA A 59 -13.29 -10.41 14.96
C ALA A 59 -12.33 -11.59 15.07
N GLU A 60 -11.59 -11.90 13.98
CA GLU A 60 -10.55 -12.95 13.97
C GLU A 60 -9.46 -12.70 15.01
N LEU A 61 -8.97 -11.45 15.11
CA LEU A 61 -7.94 -11.08 16.08
C LEU A 61 -8.45 -11.16 17.53
N ARG A 62 -9.68 -10.72 17.81
CA ARG A 62 -10.29 -10.88 19.14
C ARG A 62 -10.46 -12.35 19.52
N GLN A 63 -10.93 -13.17 18.59
CA GLN A 63 -11.05 -14.61 18.80
C GLN A 63 -9.70 -15.27 19.08
N ALA A 64 -8.62 -14.79 18.43
CA ALA A 64 -7.26 -15.24 18.69
C ALA A 64 -6.65 -14.68 19.99
N GLY A 65 -7.36 -13.83 20.74
CA GLY A 65 -6.95 -13.30 22.05
C GLY A 65 -6.14 -12.02 21.99
N PHE A 66 -6.19 -11.26 20.88
CA PHE A 66 -5.59 -9.93 20.79
C PHE A 66 -6.46 -8.86 21.45
N THR A 67 -5.83 -7.87 22.06
CA THR A 67 -6.48 -6.63 22.48
C THR A 67 -6.57 -5.68 21.31
N VAL A 68 -7.78 -5.34 20.87
CA VAL A 68 -8.05 -4.48 19.71
C VAL A 68 -8.35 -3.05 20.17
N GLN A 69 -7.63 -2.09 19.63
CA GLN A 69 -7.90 -0.65 19.73
C GLN A 69 -8.47 -0.15 18.40
N GLU A 70 -9.65 0.42 18.42
CA GLU A 70 -10.40 0.91 17.27
C GLU A 70 -10.27 2.42 17.08
N ASN A 71 -10.74 2.94 15.94
CA ASN A 71 -10.75 4.38 15.61
C ASN A 71 -9.37 5.03 15.72
N VAL A 72 -8.33 4.33 15.29
CA VAL A 72 -6.96 4.84 15.36
C VAL A 72 -6.79 6.02 14.41
N ALA A 73 -6.16 7.09 14.89
CA ALA A 73 -5.93 8.34 14.15
C ALA A 73 -7.23 9.02 13.64
N GLU A 74 -8.33 8.92 14.36
CA GLU A 74 -9.67 9.44 13.97
C GLU A 74 -10.25 8.76 12.70
N ILE A 75 -9.78 7.56 12.37
CA ILE A 75 -10.23 6.78 11.21
C ILE A 75 -11.07 5.60 11.69
N PRO A 76 -12.39 5.56 11.41
CA PRO A 76 -13.29 4.52 11.92
C PRO A 76 -12.90 3.09 11.54
N THR A 77 -12.32 2.90 10.36
CA THR A 77 -11.91 1.60 9.84
C THR A 77 -10.46 1.24 10.17
N ALA A 78 -9.65 2.17 10.74
CA ALA A 78 -8.30 1.88 11.21
C ALA A 78 -8.30 1.34 12.64
N PHE A 79 -7.45 0.35 12.89
CA PHE A 79 -7.32 -0.28 14.22
C PHE A 79 -5.92 -0.86 14.43
N THR A 80 -5.59 -1.11 15.70
CA THR A 80 -4.44 -1.94 16.08
C THR A 80 -4.90 -3.13 16.91
N ALA A 81 -4.21 -4.26 16.80
CA ALA A 81 -4.45 -5.42 17.62
C ALA A 81 -3.12 -5.94 18.20
N THR A 82 -3.03 -6.00 19.51
CA THR A 82 -1.78 -6.29 20.24
C THR A 82 -1.90 -7.56 21.04
N TRP A 83 -0.86 -8.41 21.00
CA TRP A 83 -0.69 -9.57 21.87
C TRP A 83 0.74 -9.65 22.38
N GLY A 84 0.89 -10.14 23.63
CA GLY A 84 2.18 -10.18 24.32
C GLY A 84 2.51 -8.89 25.05
N GLN A 85 3.72 -8.80 25.58
CA GLN A 85 4.19 -7.61 26.30
C GLN A 85 5.72 -7.49 26.25
N GLY A 86 6.19 -6.25 26.36
CA GLY A 86 7.63 -5.96 26.35
C GLY A 86 8.22 -5.99 24.94
N LYS A 87 9.55 -5.97 24.92
CA LYS A 87 10.35 -5.90 23.69
C LYS A 87 10.86 -7.29 23.27
N PRO A 88 11.09 -7.50 21.97
CA PRO A 88 10.84 -6.56 20.87
C PRO A 88 9.36 -6.43 20.54
N VAL A 89 8.96 -5.30 19.93
CA VAL A 89 7.64 -5.08 19.35
C VAL A 89 7.76 -5.19 17.84
N ILE A 90 7.18 -6.24 17.27
CA ILE A 90 7.16 -6.46 15.81
C ILE A 90 5.75 -6.16 15.30
N ALA A 91 5.66 -5.38 14.26
CA ALA A 91 4.40 -5.00 13.63
C ALA A 91 4.21 -5.67 12.27
N VAL A 92 2.96 -5.98 11.93
CA VAL A 92 2.54 -6.42 10.59
C VAL A 92 1.43 -5.49 10.10
N LEU A 93 1.60 -4.94 8.89
CA LEU A 93 0.60 -4.08 8.27
C LEU A 93 -0.40 -4.91 7.47
N GLY A 94 -1.67 -4.54 7.52
CA GLY A 94 -2.74 -5.16 6.74
C GLY A 94 -3.61 -4.10 6.07
N GLU A 95 -3.66 -4.12 4.74
CA GLU A 95 -4.53 -3.30 3.90
C GLU A 95 -5.73 -4.13 3.43
N TYR A 96 -6.88 -3.49 3.19
CA TYR A 96 -8.13 -4.20 2.84
C TYR A 96 -9.12 -3.36 2.02
N ASP A 97 -8.68 -2.24 1.45
CA ASP A 97 -9.51 -1.40 0.60
C ASP A 97 -9.54 -1.88 -0.86
N ALA A 98 -10.66 -1.60 -1.55
CA ALA A 98 -10.90 -1.91 -2.95
C ALA A 98 -10.82 -0.67 -3.84
N LEU A 99 -10.61 -0.87 -5.13
CA LEU A 99 -10.58 0.17 -6.15
C LEU A 99 -11.94 0.35 -6.80
N PRO A 100 -12.37 1.60 -7.07
CA PRO A 100 -13.60 1.87 -7.82
C PRO A 100 -13.57 1.27 -9.24
N GLY A 101 -14.72 0.79 -9.73
CA GLY A 101 -14.89 0.39 -11.12
C GLY A 101 -14.23 -0.94 -11.53
N LEU A 102 -13.73 -1.71 -10.59
CA LEU A 102 -13.02 -2.98 -10.84
C LEU A 102 -13.77 -4.22 -10.38
N SER A 103 -15.11 -4.12 -10.23
CA SER A 103 -15.96 -5.30 -9.97
C SER A 103 -15.74 -6.36 -11.05
N GLN A 104 -15.46 -7.61 -10.63
CA GLN A 104 -15.06 -8.67 -11.53
C GLN A 104 -15.36 -10.03 -10.91
N GLU A 105 -15.84 -11.01 -11.69
CA GLU A 105 -15.87 -12.40 -11.28
C GLU A 105 -14.45 -13.01 -11.25
N ALA A 106 -14.27 -14.09 -10.49
CA ALA A 106 -13.03 -14.87 -10.52
C ALA A 106 -12.95 -15.75 -11.78
N ALA A 107 -12.99 -15.11 -12.95
CA ALA A 107 -13.07 -15.73 -14.27
C ALA A 107 -11.98 -15.19 -15.21
N PRO A 108 -11.51 -15.96 -16.21
CA PRO A 108 -10.42 -15.55 -17.08
C PRO A 108 -10.85 -14.59 -18.20
N GLU A 109 -12.07 -14.12 -18.19
CA GLU A 109 -12.66 -13.11 -19.08
C GLU A 109 -13.19 -11.92 -18.28
N ARG A 110 -13.30 -10.76 -18.92
CA ARG A 110 -13.89 -9.58 -18.30
C ARG A 110 -15.39 -9.80 -18.09
N LYS A 111 -15.77 -9.91 -16.82
CA LYS A 111 -17.16 -10.17 -16.40
C LYS A 111 -17.42 -9.47 -15.07
N PRO A 112 -17.83 -8.20 -15.08
CA PRO A 112 -18.19 -7.48 -13.86
C PRO A 112 -19.34 -8.18 -13.13
N ILE A 113 -19.25 -8.32 -11.81
CA ILE A 113 -20.37 -8.80 -10.97
C ILE A 113 -21.47 -7.70 -10.96
N VAL A 114 -21.04 -6.45 -10.79
CA VAL A 114 -21.89 -5.27 -10.90
C VAL A 114 -21.13 -4.20 -11.68
N GLU A 115 -21.66 -3.74 -12.81
CA GLU A 115 -20.99 -2.76 -13.67
C GLU A 115 -20.69 -1.45 -12.90
N GLY A 116 -19.45 -0.99 -12.99
CA GLY A 116 -18.97 0.22 -12.31
C GLY A 116 -18.76 0.10 -10.79
N ALA A 117 -19.09 -1.04 -10.16
CA ALA A 117 -18.86 -1.26 -8.74
C ALA A 117 -17.36 -1.49 -8.43
N PRO A 118 -16.95 -1.36 -7.16
CA PRO A 118 -15.56 -1.60 -6.75
C PRO A 118 -15.13 -3.07 -6.87
N GLY A 119 -13.81 -3.29 -6.89
CA GLY A 119 -13.19 -4.60 -6.87
C GLY A 119 -11.72 -4.57 -6.43
N HIS A 120 -11.20 -5.69 -5.96
CA HIS A 120 -9.83 -5.81 -5.43
C HIS A 120 -8.78 -5.98 -6.54
N GLY A 121 -8.62 -4.93 -7.37
CA GLY A 121 -7.62 -4.92 -8.44
C GLY A 121 -6.17 -4.71 -7.97
N CYS A 122 -5.96 -4.35 -6.71
CA CYS A 122 -4.64 -4.33 -6.06
C CYS A 122 -4.40 -5.55 -5.16
N GLY A 123 -5.44 -6.36 -4.92
CA GLY A 123 -5.35 -7.57 -4.11
C GLY A 123 -5.28 -7.34 -2.60
N HIS A 124 -5.73 -6.20 -2.10
CA HIS A 124 -5.72 -5.89 -0.66
C HIS A 124 -6.59 -6.84 0.18
N ASN A 125 -7.58 -7.53 -0.43
CA ASN A 125 -8.27 -8.64 0.22
C ASN A 125 -7.31 -9.77 0.63
N LEU A 126 -6.33 -10.07 -0.22
CA LEU A 126 -5.28 -11.05 0.05
C LEU A 126 -4.27 -10.49 1.04
N LEU A 127 -3.93 -9.18 0.91
CA LEU A 127 -2.95 -8.51 1.77
C LEU A 127 -3.41 -8.52 3.23
N GLY A 128 -4.61 -8.07 3.51
CA GLY A 128 -5.18 -8.07 4.86
C GLY A 128 -5.27 -9.47 5.47
N ALA A 129 -5.74 -10.45 4.69
CA ALA A 129 -5.90 -11.83 5.15
C ALA A 129 -4.56 -12.53 5.42
N ALA A 130 -3.52 -12.33 4.59
CA ALA A 130 -2.19 -12.91 4.83
C ALA A 130 -1.50 -12.28 6.06
N SER A 131 -1.59 -10.95 6.19
CA SER A 131 -1.06 -10.24 7.35
C SER A 131 -1.74 -10.66 8.66
N LEU A 132 -3.06 -10.86 8.64
CA LEU A 132 -3.83 -11.46 9.73
C LEU A 132 -3.32 -12.87 10.06
N PHE A 133 -3.23 -13.73 9.04
CA PHE A 133 -2.79 -15.11 9.21
C PHE A 133 -1.37 -15.18 9.79
N ALA A 134 -0.44 -14.40 9.26
CA ALA A 134 0.92 -14.32 9.80
C ALA A 134 0.91 -13.90 11.27
N THR A 135 0.19 -12.82 11.61
CA THR A 135 0.12 -12.27 12.95
C THR A 135 -0.41 -13.29 13.97
N ILE A 136 -1.48 -14.01 13.63
CA ILE A 136 -2.04 -15.05 14.51
C ILE A 136 -1.10 -16.26 14.62
N SER A 137 -0.44 -16.66 13.54
CA SER A 137 0.52 -17.77 13.55
C SER A 137 1.76 -17.46 14.40
N ILE A 138 2.27 -16.23 14.32
CA ILE A 138 3.36 -15.74 15.16
C ILE A 138 2.95 -15.80 16.63
N LYS A 139 1.78 -15.27 16.96
CA LYS A 139 1.23 -15.29 18.34
C LYS A 139 1.10 -16.72 18.88
N ASP A 140 0.57 -17.66 18.07
CA ASP A 140 0.40 -19.06 18.49
C ASP A 140 1.76 -19.70 18.80
N TRP A 141 2.76 -19.49 17.93
CA TRP A 141 4.13 -19.95 18.14
C TRP A 141 4.78 -19.29 19.39
N MET A 142 4.62 -17.96 19.56
CA MET A 142 5.14 -17.26 20.73
C MET A 142 4.54 -17.81 22.02
N ALA A 143 3.24 -18.09 22.04
CA ALA A 143 2.54 -18.66 23.20
C ALA A 143 3.01 -20.08 23.52
N GLU A 144 3.14 -20.95 22.50
CA GLU A 144 3.61 -22.34 22.64
C GLU A 144 5.05 -22.39 23.18
N LYS A 145 5.95 -21.58 22.59
CA LYS A 145 7.38 -21.57 22.93
C LYS A 145 7.74 -20.62 24.08
N LYS A 146 6.74 -19.88 24.61
CA LYS A 146 6.95 -18.87 25.67
C LYS A 146 7.97 -17.80 25.28
N ILE A 147 7.91 -17.36 24.03
CA ILE A 147 8.77 -16.30 23.49
C ILE A 147 8.30 -14.95 24.04
N ALA A 148 9.23 -14.19 24.64
CA ALA A 148 8.95 -12.83 25.12
C ALA A 148 8.90 -11.83 23.97
N GLY A 149 8.08 -10.78 24.12
CA GLY A 149 7.92 -9.71 23.16
C GLY A 149 6.45 -9.43 22.84
N THR A 150 6.24 -8.56 21.89
CA THR A 150 4.91 -8.10 21.45
C THR A 150 4.77 -8.24 19.94
N ILE A 151 3.71 -8.92 19.49
CA ILE A 151 3.28 -8.90 18.09
C ILE A 151 2.06 -7.98 17.96
N ARG A 152 2.06 -7.11 16.97
CA ARG A 152 0.98 -6.16 16.74
C ARG A 152 0.55 -6.15 15.26
N PHE A 153 -0.75 -6.31 15.02
CA PHE A 153 -1.37 -6.09 13.72
C PHE A 153 -1.83 -4.63 13.62
N TYR A 154 -1.58 -4.01 12.48
CA TYR A 154 -2.10 -2.70 12.13
C TYR A 154 -3.07 -2.83 10.97
N GLY A 155 -4.35 -2.62 11.21
CA GLY A 155 -5.36 -2.46 10.16
C GLY A 155 -5.26 -1.07 9.57
N THR A 156 -4.75 -1.01 8.34
CA THR A 156 -4.41 0.24 7.65
C THR A 156 -5.28 0.39 6.41
N PRO A 157 -6.48 1.03 6.53
CA PRO A 157 -7.41 1.23 5.44
C PRO A 157 -6.92 2.27 4.42
N ALA A 158 -7.65 2.40 3.31
CA ALA A 158 -7.56 3.52 2.37
C ALA A 158 -6.15 3.79 1.81
N GLU A 159 -5.36 2.74 1.51
CA GLU A 159 -4.06 2.89 0.84
C GLU A 159 -4.25 3.52 -0.54
N GLU A 160 -5.32 3.18 -1.26
CA GLU A 160 -5.66 3.63 -2.60
C GLU A 160 -6.12 5.11 -2.65
N GLY A 161 -5.25 6.01 -2.15
CA GLY A 161 -5.38 7.47 -2.24
C GLY A 161 -5.98 8.16 -1.03
N GLY A 162 -6.25 7.45 0.08
CA GLY A 162 -6.67 8.04 1.35
C GLY A 162 -5.55 8.24 2.36
N GLY A 163 -4.44 7.45 2.23
CA GLY A 163 -3.21 7.62 3.00
C GLY A 163 -3.37 7.40 4.51
N ALA A 164 -4.11 6.37 4.94
CA ALA A 164 -4.37 6.16 6.38
C ALA A 164 -3.10 6.03 7.21
N LYS A 165 -2.03 5.39 6.69
CA LYS A 165 -0.77 5.20 7.41
C LYS A 165 -0.07 6.52 7.71
N LEU A 166 -0.23 7.54 6.85
CA LEU A 166 0.25 8.90 7.09
C LEU A 166 -0.37 9.51 8.36
N TYR A 167 -1.70 9.39 8.52
CA TYR A 167 -2.41 9.88 9.70
C TYR A 167 -2.06 9.07 10.95
N MET A 168 -1.93 7.75 10.81
CA MET A 168 -1.48 6.85 11.88
C MET A 168 -0.04 7.18 12.32
N ALA A 169 0.86 7.45 11.37
CA ALA A 169 2.24 7.88 11.63
C ALA A 169 2.27 9.21 12.40
N ARG A 170 1.49 10.19 11.95
CA ARG A 170 1.35 11.49 12.63
C ARG A 170 0.77 11.35 14.04
N ALA A 171 -0.17 10.44 14.25
CA ALA A 171 -0.73 10.14 15.58
C ALA A 171 0.25 9.40 16.50
N GLY A 172 1.44 9.03 16.03
CA GLY A 172 2.49 8.42 16.84
C GLY A 172 2.27 6.95 17.20
N VAL A 173 1.37 6.24 16.51
CA VAL A 173 1.01 4.85 16.86
C VAL A 173 2.13 3.83 16.59
N PHE A 174 3.21 4.24 15.92
CA PHE A 174 4.36 3.39 15.61
C PHE A 174 5.57 3.61 16.53
N GLN A 175 5.50 4.54 17.50
CA GLN A 175 6.67 5.00 18.27
C GLN A 175 7.35 3.93 19.12
N ASP A 176 6.62 2.92 19.57
CA ASP A 176 7.13 1.82 20.40
C ASP A 176 7.52 0.57 19.60
N VAL A 177 7.38 0.59 18.27
CA VAL A 177 7.66 -0.55 17.38
C VAL A 177 9.15 -0.62 17.05
N ASP A 178 9.71 -1.84 17.02
CA ASP A 178 11.13 -2.06 16.69
C ASP A 178 11.35 -2.39 15.20
N ALA A 179 10.40 -3.10 14.57
CA ALA A 179 10.40 -3.38 13.12
C ALA A 179 8.99 -3.60 12.60
N VAL A 180 8.78 -3.22 11.33
CA VAL A 180 7.53 -3.42 10.58
C VAL A 180 7.76 -4.39 9.44
N LEU A 181 6.86 -5.34 9.31
CA LEU A 181 6.75 -6.27 8.19
C LEU A 181 5.50 -5.94 7.39
N THR A 182 5.65 -5.91 6.07
CA THR A 182 4.55 -5.73 5.12
C THR A 182 4.74 -6.65 3.92
N TRP A 183 3.78 -6.70 3.02
CA TRP A 183 3.91 -7.38 1.75
C TRP A 183 2.95 -6.78 0.73
N HIS A 184 3.11 -7.13 -0.54
CA HIS A 184 2.19 -6.66 -1.57
C HIS A 184 1.89 -7.77 -2.58
N PRO A 185 0.63 -7.94 -3.01
CA PRO A 185 0.25 -8.76 -4.15
C PRO A 185 0.98 -8.37 -5.42
N GLY A 186 1.32 -9.36 -6.25
CA GLY A 186 2.05 -9.10 -7.48
C GLY A 186 1.98 -10.28 -8.46
N ASP A 187 2.76 -10.21 -9.52
CA ASP A 187 2.90 -11.24 -10.55
C ASP A 187 4.20 -12.05 -10.43
N SER A 188 4.98 -11.81 -9.37
CA SER A 188 6.24 -12.51 -9.08
C SER A 188 6.50 -12.57 -7.57
N ASN A 189 7.50 -13.37 -7.16
CA ASN A 189 7.94 -13.48 -5.78
C ASN A 189 9.32 -12.85 -5.62
N SER A 190 9.45 -11.85 -4.74
CA SER A 190 10.72 -11.20 -4.43
C SER A 190 10.67 -10.48 -3.08
N SER A 191 11.79 -10.40 -2.37
CA SER A 191 11.93 -9.45 -1.27
C SER A 191 12.11 -8.04 -1.84
N SER A 192 11.64 -7.00 -1.13
CA SER A 192 11.71 -5.63 -1.61
C SER A 192 12.92 -4.89 -1.05
N LYS A 193 13.79 -4.40 -1.95
CA LYS A 193 14.86 -3.42 -1.66
C LYS A 193 14.65 -2.11 -2.40
N GLN A 194 13.50 -1.94 -3.05
CA GLN A 194 13.19 -0.75 -3.83
C GLN A 194 12.55 0.33 -2.97
N SER A 195 12.88 1.59 -3.30
CA SER A 195 12.08 2.73 -2.92
C SER A 195 10.80 2.82 -3.76
N SER A 196 9.91 3.73 -3.41
CA SER A 196 8.74 4.13 -4.22
C SER A 196 8.86 5.58 -4.64
N LEU A 197 7.86 6.12 -5.32
CA LEU A 197 7.72 7.55 -5.51
C LEU A 197 7.01 8.18 -4.30
N ALA A 198 7.55 9.27 -3.77
CA ALA A 198 6.76 10.19 -2.96
C ALA A 198 5.66 10.81 -3.82
N ILE A 199 4.52 11.13 -3.23
CA ILE A 199 3.38 11.73 -3.91
C ILE A 199 2.84 12.90 -3.11
N THR A 200 2.33 13.92 -3.79
CA THR A 200 1.45 14.94 -3.22
C THR A 200 0.30 15.19 -4.20
N SER A 201 -0.92 15.20 -3.70
CA SER A 201 -2.12 15.37 -4.52
C SER A 201 -3.07 16.38 -3.90
N ALA A 202 -3.68 17.23 -4.74
CA ALA A 202 -4.66 18.20 -4.30
C ALA A 202 -5.68 18.53 -5.39
N LYS A 203 -6.84 19.02 -4.95
CA LYS A 203 -7.82 19.69 -5.79
C LYS A 203 -7.57 21.19 -5.71
N PHE A 204 -7.41 21.82 -6.87
CA PHE A 204 -7.32 23.26 -7.01
C PHE A 204 -8.65 23.77 -7.54
N ARG A 205 -9.34 24.55 -6.72
CA ARG A 205 -10.67 25.12 -7.04
C ARG A 205 -10.55 26.60 -7.31
N PHE A 206 -11.09 27.02 -8.44
CA PHE A 206 -11.15 28.41 -8.83
C PHE A 206 -12.60 28.89 -8.74
N TYR A 207 -12.78 30.09 -8.17
CA TYR A 207 -14.08 30.73 -7.99
C TYR A 207 -14.06 32.08 -8.68
N GLY A 208 -14.93 32.23 -9.67
CA GLY A 208 -15.06 33.40 -10.52
C GLY A 208 -16.41 34.09 -10.35
N LYS A 209 -16.87 34.69 -11.45
CA LYS A 209 -18.16 35.37 -11.52
C LYS A 209 -18.83 35.05 -12.84
N ALA A 210 -20.07 34.50 -12.76
CA ALA A 210 -20.83 34.19 -13.93
C ALA A 210 -21.34 35.48 -14.65
N ALA A 211 -21.42 35.39 -15.97
CA ALA A 211 -22.02 36.39 -16.83
C ALA A 211 -22.49 35.74 -18.14
N HIS A 212 -23.32 36.41 -18.90
CA HIS A 212 -23.65 35.95 -20.24
C HIS A 212 -22.49 36.16 -21.19
N ALA A 213 -21.87 35.06 -21.65
CA ALA A 213 -20.58 35.09 -22.36
C ALA A 213 -20.58 35.96 -23.65
N ALA A 214 -21.74 36.16 -24.31
CA ALA A 214 -21.84 36.97 -25.50
C ALA A 214 -22.42 38.38 -25.22
N ALA A 215 -23.36 38.52 -24.24
CA ALA A 215 -24.07 39.77 -24.03
C ALA A 215 -23.38 40.72 -23.03
N ALA A 216 -22.64 40.16 -22.06
CA ALA A 216 -21.99 40.93 -21.00
C ALA A 216 -20.69 40.22 -20.51
N PRO A 217 -19.74 39.86 -21.41
CA PRO A 217 -18.51 39.13 -21.03
C PRO A 217 -17.63 39.92 -20.06
N ASP A 218 -17.62 41.23 -20.15
CA ASP A 218 -16.87 42.16 -19.32
C ASP A 218 -17.27 42.14 -17.84
N LEU A 219 -18.50 41.70 -17.53
CA LEU A 219 -19.00 41.53 -16.16
C LEU A 219 -18.56 40.18 -15.52
N GLY A 220 -18.11 39.25 -16.33
CA GLY A 220 -17.68 37.91 -15.88
C GLY A 220 -16.23 37.87 -15.40
N ARG A 221 -15.89 36.82 -14.60
CA ARG A 221 -14.51 36.39 -14.30
C ARG A 221 -14.50 34.89 -14.38
N SER A 222 -13.82 34.36 -15.40
CA SER A 222 -13.85 32.92 -15.71
C SER A 222 -12.93 32.13 -14.76
N ALA A 223 -13.53 31.27 -13.94
CA ALA A 223 -12.82 30.31 -13.12
C ALA A 223 -12.04 29.30 -13.99
N LEU A 224 -12.59 28.94 -15.16
CA LEU A 224 -11.93 28.06 -16.12
C LEU A 224 -10.66 28.70 -16.69
N ASP A 225 -10.64 30.01 -16.95
CA ASP A 225 -9.43 30.69 -17.46
C ASP A 225 -8.32 30.66 -16.42
N GLY A 226 -8.63 30.89 -15.13
CA GLY A 226 -7.68 30.76 -14.04
C GLY A 226 -7.08 29.34 -13.94
N LEU A 227 -7.94 28.34 -14.06
CA LEU A 227 -7.52 26.92 -14.11
C LEU A 227 -6.63 26.64 -15.34
N MET A 228 -7.00 27.11 -16.52
CA MET A 228 -6.24 26.89 -17.75
C MET A 228 -4.87 27.59 -17.71
N ILE A 229 -4.77 28.77 -17.12
CA ILE A 229 -3.49 29.45 -16.90
C ILE A 229 -2.60 28.62 -15.96
N MET A 230 -3.14 28.12 -14.86
CA MET A 230 -2.43 27.20 -13.97
C MET A 230 -1.93 25.97 -14.74
N ALA A 231 -2.81 25.31 -15.50
CA ALA A 231 -2.48 24.11 -16.23
C ALA A 231 -1.33 24.35 -17.23
N ASN A 232 -1.41 25.41 -18.03
CA ASN A 232 -0.32 25.80 -18.95
C ASN A 232 0.99 26.11 -18.21
N ALA A 233 0.93 26.81 -17.08
CA ALA A 233 2.13 27.10 -16.29
C ALA A 233 2.77 25.81 -15.73
N VAL A 234 1.98 24.82 -15.36
CA VAL A 234 2.43 23.48 -14.93
C VAL A 234 3.09 22.73 -16.10
N GLU A 235 2.55 22.84 -17.34
CA GLU A 235 3.19 22.23 -18.52
C GLU A 235 4.58 22.87 -18.79
N PHE A 236 4.74 24.18 -18.67
CA PHE A 236 6.06 24.81 -18.78
C PHE A 236 7.00 24.42 -17.63
N LEU A 237 6.46 24.19 -16.44
CA LEU A 237 7.24 23.72 -15.29
C LEU A 237 7.90 22.38 -15.53
N ARG A 238 7.30 21.48 -16.35
CA ARG A 238 7.83 20.14 -16.66
C ARG A 238 9.24 20.17 -17.24
N GLU A 239 9.60 21.20 -18.00
CA GLU A 239 10.96 21.38 -18.56
C GLU A 239 12.01 21.68 -17.49
N HIS A 240 11.59 22.04 -16.26
CA HIS A 240 12.44 22.59 -15.21
C HIS A 240 12.34 21.80 -13.90
N VAL A 241 12.06 20.50 -13.99
CA VAL A 241 12.05 19.54 -12.89
C VAL A 241 12.89 18.31 -13.26
N PRO A 242 13.41 17.53 -12.30
CA PRO A 242 14.13 16.29 -12.60
C PRO A 242 13.31 15.32 -13.46
N ASP A 243 13.93 14.60 -14.38
CA ASP A 243 13.30 13.63 -15.31
C ASP A 243 12.51 12.54 -14.60
N SER A 244 12.88 12.21 -13.36
CA SER A 244 12.17 11.25 -12.50
C SER A 244 10.84 11.79 -11.96
N THR A 245 10.52 13.07 -12.19
CA THR A 245 9.25 13.69 -11.76
C THR A 245 8.10 13.26 -12.66
N ARG A 246 6.92 13.03 -12.07
CA ARG A 246 5.66 12.81 -12.81
C ARG A 246 4.61 13.77 -12.28
N ILE A 247 3.95 14.49 -13.17
CA ILE A 247 2.83 15.38 -12.84
C ILE A 247 1.65 14.99 -13.73
N HIS A 248 0.52 14.67 -13.10
CA HIS A 248 -0.70 14.28 -13.81
C HIS A 248 -1.86 15.12 -13.28
N TYR A 249 -2.78 15.52 -14.15
CA TYR A 249 -4.01 16.18 -13.71
C TYR A 249 -5.18 15.90 -14.63
N ILE A 250 -6.36 16.11 -14.08
CA ILE A 250 -7.62 16.15 -14.83
C ILE A 250 -8.36 17.43 -14.47
N VAL A 251 -9.14 17.95 -15.41
CA VAL A 251 -10.18 18.95 -15.12
C VAL A 251 -11.43 18.20 -14.70
N SER A 252 -11.73 18.23 -13.40
CA SER A 252 -12.91 17.54 -12.83
C SER A 252 -14.18 18.38 -12.95
N ASN A 253 -14.05 19.72 -13.10
CA ASN A 253 -15.12 20.63 -13.44
C ASN A 253 -14.59 21.80 -14.27
N GLY A 254 -15.18 22.07 -15.41
CA GLY A 254 -14.80 23.17 -16.33
C GLY A 254 -15.98 24.10 -16.67
N GLY A 255 -17.08 24.06 -15.89
CA GLY A 255 -18.31 24.81 -16.15
C GLY A 255 -19.41 23.96 -16.78
N ALA A 256 -20.60 24.56 -16.99
CA ALA A 256 -21.77 23.80 -17.40
C ALA A 256 -22.22 24.08 -18.86
N ALA A 257 -22.06 25.30 -19.37
CA ALA A 257 -22.52 25.70 -20.71
C ALA A 257 -21.60 26.79 -21.30
N PRO A 258 -21.30 26.75 -22.63
CA PRO A 258 -20.37 27.68 -23.26
C PRO A 258 -20.86 29.14 -23.36
N ASN A 259 -22.15 29.37 -23.22
CA ASN A 259 -22.75 30.70 -23.19
C ASN A 259 -22.83 31.34 -21.79
N VAL A 260 -22.28 30.64 -20.77
CA VAL A 260 -22.17 31.14 -19.39
C VAL A 260 -20.73 31.17 -19.00
N VAL A 261 -20.19 32.34 -18.59
CA VAL A 261 -18.84 32.44 -18.04
C VAL A 261 -18.76 31.58 -16.77
N PRO A 262 -17.86 30.57 -16.68
CA PRO A 262 -17.77 29.66 -15.54
C PRO A 262 -17.40 30.40 -14.26
N ASP A 263 -18.24 30.29 -13.23
CA ASP A 263 -17.99 30.84 -11.90
C ASP A 263 -17.32 29.84 -10.94
N PHE A 264 -17.20 28.57 -11.37
CA PHE A 264 -16.48 27.51 -10.66
C PHE A 264 -15.75 26.62 -11.66
N ALA A 265 -14.49 26.26 -11.32
CA ALA A 265 -13.72 25.23 -12.01
C ALA A 265 -12.81 24.48 -11.01
N GLU A 266 -12.60 23.20 -11.25
CA GLU A 266 -11.76 22.35 -10.40
C GLU A 266 -10.77 21.52 -11.24
N LEU A 267 -9.50 21.51 -10.80
CA LEU A 267 -8.45 20.68 -11.34
C LEU A 267 -7.91 19.78 -10.24
N PHE A 268 -7.86 18.45 -10.48
CA PHE A 268 -7.29 17.48 -9.57
C PHE A 268 -5.91 17.05 -10.09
N LEU A 269 -4.85 17.26 -9.27
CA LEU A 269 -3.46 17.09 -9.67
C LEU A 269 -2.72 16.16 -8.73
N TYR A 270 -1.86 15.30 -9.32
CA TYR A 270 -0.85 14.47 -8.64
C TYR A 270 0.54 14.87 -9.11
N ALA A 271 1.46 15.09 -8.16
CA ALA A 271 2.88 15.21 -8.43
C ALA A 271 3.65 14.10 -7.69
N ARG A 272 4.63 13.49 -8.36
CA ARG A 272 5.42 12.37 -7.81
C ARG A 272 6.90 12.57 -8.11
N ASN A 273 7.76 12.17 -7.14
CA ASN A 273 9.22 12.14 -7.31
C ASN A 273 9.83 11.07 -6.37
N PRO A 274 10.97 10.43 -6.71
CA PRO A 274 11.63 9.47 -5.83
C PRO A 274 12.13 10.06 -4.49
N SER A 275 12.09 11.39 -4.32
CA SER A 275 12.56 12.09 -3.14
C SER A 275 11.52 13.09 -2.65
N MET A 276 11.00 12.93 -1.44
CA MET A 276 10.05 13.87 -0.83
C MET A 276 10.59 15.30 -0.74
N PRO A 277 11.83 15.57 -0.30
CA PRO A 277 12.35 16.95 -0.29
C PRO A 277 12.41 17.62 -1.68
N VAL A 278 12.66 16.86 -2.73
CA VAL A 278 12.60 17.36 -4.12
C VAL A 278 11.17 17.65 -4.52
N LEU A 279 10.24 16.74 -4.17
CA LEU A 279 8.81 16.91 -4.43
C LEU A 279 8.24 18.14 -3.74
N ASP A 280 8.61 18.42 -2.50
CA ASP A 280 8.19 19.62 -1.77
C ASP A 280 8.58 20.90 -2.51
N GLY A 281 9.82 20.95 -3.03
CA GLY A 281 10.28 22.06 -3.85
C GLY A 281 9.46 22.25 -5.13
N ILE A 282 9.10 21.15 -5.81
CA ILE A 282 8.27 21.15 -7.01
C ILE A 282 6.83 21.55 -6.66
N TRP A 283 6.29 21.00 -5.57
CA TRP A 283 4.92 21.29 -5.11
C TRP A 283 4.72 22.79 -4.83
N ASN A 284 5.67 23.42 -4.15
CA ASN A 284 5.65 24.87 -3.92
C ASN A 284 5.62 25.67 -5.23
N ARG A 285 6.23 25.18 -6.31
CA ARG A 285 6.17 25.81 -7.64
C ARG A 285 4.81 25.59 -8.29
N ILE A 286 4.20 24.40 -8.16
CA ILE A 286 2.84 24.11 -8.63
C ILE A 286 1.82 25.04 -7.95
N VAL A 287 1.93 25.23 -6.64
CA VAL A 287 1.04 26.18 -5.90
C VAL A 287 1.19 27.61 -6.44
N LYS A 288 2.41 28.05 -6.78
CA LYS A 288 2.62 29.36 -7.42
C LYS A 288 1.97 29.44 -8.81
N CYS A 289 1.96 28.36 -9.58
CA CYS A 289 1.24 28.33 -10.86
C CYS A 289 -0.27 28.54 -10.65
N ALA A 290 -0.85 27.92 -9.62
CA ALA A 290 -2.26 28.13 -9.26
C ALA A 290 -2.55 29.58 -8.81
N GLN A 291 -1.68 30.14 -7.97
CA GLN A 291 -1.77 31.54 -7.54
C GLN A 291 -1.69 32.51 -8.72
N ALA A 292 -0.78 32.27 -9.68
CA ALA A 292 -0.65 33.07 -10.88
C ALA A 292 -1.91 32.99 -11.77
N GLY A 293 -2.51 31.79 -11.88
CA GLY A 293 -3.77 31.59 -12.59
C GLY A 293 -4.90 32.42 -11.98
N ALA A 294 -5.05 32.38 -10.67
CA ALA A 294 -6.08 33.16 -9.97
C ALA A 294 -5.84 34.67 -10.10
N LEU A 295 -4.60 35.13 -9.98
CA LEU A 295 -4.25 36.54 -10.12
C LEU A 295 -4.56 37.06 -11.53
N ALA A 296 -4.17 36.33 -12.56
CA ALA A 296 -4.33 36.73 -13.95
C ALA A 296 -5.81 36.74 -14.41
N SER A 297 -6.65 35.87 -13.85
CA SER A 297 -8.08 35.79 -14.19
C SER A 297 -8.97 36.59 -13.23
N GLU A 298 -8.40 37.29 -12.24
CA GLU A 298 -9.13 37.99 -11.19
C GLU A 298 -10.14 37.08 -10.45
N THR A 299 -9.75 35.81 -10.23
CA THR A 299 -10.53 34.80 -9.51
C THR A 299 -9.92 34.50 -8.14
N ARG A 300 -10.65 33.79 -7.28
CA ARG A 300 -10.15 33.28 -6.00
C ARG A 300 -9.81 31.79 -6.18
N MET A 301 -8.67 31.35 -5.64
CA MET A 301 -8.24 29.96 -5.67
C MET A 301 -8.18 29.39 -4.25
N GLU A 302 -8.65 28.14 -4.10
CA GLU A 302 -8.48 27.30 -2.90
C GLU A 302 -7.80 26.01 -3.28
N MET A 303 -6.94 25.51 -2.40
CA MET A 303 -6.31 24.19 -2.54
C MET A 303 -6.79 23.27 -1.42
N GLU A 304 -7.35 22.14 -1.79
CA GLU A 304 -7.65 21.04 -0.87
C GLU A 304 -6.59 19.95 -1.05
N LEU A 305 -5.70 19.81 -0.08
CA LEU A 305 -4.74 18.70 -0.06
C LEU A 305 -5.50 17.39 0.18
N ILE A 306 -5.30 16.41 -0.69
CA ILE A 306 -5.97 15.10 -0.60
C ILE A 306 -5.05 14.08 0.04
N ASP A 307 -3.80 13.99 -0.44
CA ASP A 307 -2.83 13.01 0.01
C ASP A 307 -1.40 13.54 -0.15
N SER A 308 -0.50 13.13 0.73
CA SER A 308 0.93 13.42 0.60
C SER A 308 1.73 12.35 1.37
N ASN A 309 2.41 11.47 0.64
CA ASN A 309 3.15 10.36 1.23
C ASN A 309 4.63 10.38 0.83
N TYR A 310 5.50 10.03 1.77
CA TYR A 310 6.92 9.82 1.49
C TYR A 310 7.15 8.63 0.56
N ASN A 311 8.25 8.66 -0.17
CA ASN A 311 8.79 7.46 -0.80
C ASN A 311 9.24 6.44 0.25
N VAL A 312 9.15 5.14 -0.05
CA VAL A 312 9.63 4.09 0.85
C VAL A 312 11.14 4.23 1.09
N LEU A 313 11.57 4.16 2.33
CA LEU A 313 12.97 4.05 2.74
C LEU A 313 13.31 2.56 2.89
N PRO A 314 14.05 1.93 1.94
CA PRO A 314 14.37 0.51 2.01
C PRO A 314 15.25 0.18 3.22
N ASN A 315 15.11 -1.05 3.75
CA ASN A 315 15.96 -1.57 4.81
C ASN A 315 16.68 -2.83 4.33
N ASP A 316 17.96 -2.72 3.97
CA ASP A 316 18.71 -3.80 3.35
C ASP A 316 18.88 -5.02 4.26
N ALA A 317 19.11 -4.80 5.56
CA ALA A 317 19.29 -5.87 6.52
C ALA A 317 17.99 -6.66 6.72
N LEU A 318 16.88 -5.96 6.91
CA LEU A 318 15.57 -6.59 7.10
C LEU A 318 15.10 -7.30 5.82
N ALA A 319 15.33 -6.70 4.64
CA ALA A 319 15.05 -7.31 3.36
C ALA A 319 15.83 -8.61 3.14
N ALA A 320 17.08 -8.72 3.65
CA ALA A 320 17.84 -9.96 3.58
C ALA A 320 17.25 -11.07 4.45
N VAL A 321 16.66 -10.73 5.61
CA VAL A 321 15.93 -11.70 6.45
C VAL A 321 14.69 -12.20 5.73
N VAL A 322 13.92 -11.29 5.13
CA VAL A 322 12.74 -11.62 4.32
C VAL A 322 13.11 -12.52 3.15
N ASP A 323 14.16 -12.18 2.40
CA ASP A 323 14.63 -12.93 1.24
C ASP A 323 15.00 -14.38 1.59
N ARG A 324 15.76 -14.56 2.65
CA ARG A 324 16.15 -15.87 3.16
C ARG A 324 14.94 -16.74 3.51
N ASN A 325 13.92 -16.16 4.12
CA ASN A 325 12.70 -16.87 4.49
C ASN A 325 11.79 -17.12 3.28
N LEU A 326 11.74 -16.21 2.32
CA LEU A 326 11.00 -16.42 1.07
C LEU A 326 11.59 -17.60 0.28
N HIS A 327 12.91 -17.72 0.22
CA HIS A 327 13.56 -18.89 -0.39
C HIS A 327 13.26 -20.21 0.34
N LEU A 328 13.07 -20.20 1.68
CA LEU A 328 12.65 -21.39 2.44
C LEU A 328 11.18 -21.78 2.13
N VAL A 329 10.31 -20.79 1.90
CA VAL A 329 8.89 -21.02 1.59
C VAL A 329 8.71 -21.47 0.15
N GLY A 330 9.42 -20.86 -0.78
CA GLY A 330 9.31 -21.12 -2.22
C GLY A 330 8.19 -20.29 -2.90
N GLY A 331 8.03 -20.49 -4.20
CA GLY A 331 7.05 -19.81 -5.02
C GLY A 331 5.70 -20.54 -5.13
N VAL A 332 4.93 -20.22 -6.16
CA VAL A 332 3.55 -20.69 -6.35
C VAL A 332 3.49 -21.70 -7.50
N THR A 333 3.08 -22.93 -7.21
CA THR A 333 2.83 -23.97 -8.22
C THR A 333 1.35 -24.06 -8.57
N TYR A 334 1.03 -24.05 -9.87
CA TYR A 334 -0.34 -24.12 -10.36
C TYR A 334 -0.82 -25.57 -10.50
N THR A 335 -2.09 -25.80 -10.17
CA THR A 335 -2.81 -27.02 -10.57
C THR A 335 -3.12 -26.98 -12.07
N ARG A 336 -3.62 -28.07 -12.63
CA ARG A 336 -4.04 -28.13 -14.03
C ARG A 336 -5.11 -27.08 -14.37
N ASP A 337 -6.08 -26.88 -13.48
CA ASP A 337 -7.17 -25.92 -13.71
C ASP A 337 -6.68 -24.48 -13.59
N GLU A 338 -5.77 -24.18 -12.66
CA GLU A 338 -5.12 -22.89 -12.53
C GLU A 338 -4.22 -22.57 -13.73
N GLN A 339 -3.54 -23.57 -14.26
CA GLN A 339 -2.75 -23.43 -15.48
C GLN A 339 -3.65 -23.09 -16.69
N ALA A 340 -4.79 -23.77 -16.85
CA ALA A 340 -5.76 -23.48 -17.90
C ALA A 340 -6.37 -22.08 -17.78
N PHE A 341 -6.68 -21.65 -16.55
CA PHE A 341 -7.09 -20.28 -16.27
C PHE A 341 -6.00 -19.29 -16.67
N ALA A 342 -4.76 -19.52 -16.25
CA ALA A 342 -3.62 -18.66 -16.53
C ALA A 342 -3.35 -18.53 -18.04
N GLU A 343 -3.39 -19.62 -18.78
CA GLU A 343 -3.24 -19.62 -20.25
C GLU A 343 -4.35 -18.82 -20.94
N THR A 344 -5.57 -18.89 -20.40
CA THR A 344 -6.72 -18.18 -20.96
C THR A 344 -6.64 -16.69 -20.70
N ILE A 345 -6.42 -16.27 -19.46
CA ILE A 345 -6.39 -14.85 -19.10
C ILE A 345 -5.19 -14.14 -19.76
N ARG A 346 -4.06 -14.83 -19.93
CA ARG A 346 -2.88 -14.26 -20.60
C ARG A 346 -3.13 -13.87 -22.06
N LYS A 347 -4.09 -14.46 -22.76
CA LYS A 347 -4.46 -14.07 -24.13
C LYS A 347 -5.00 -12.64 -24.21
N THR A 348 -5.37 -12.05 -23.09
CA THR A 348 -5.85 -10.67 -22.98
C THR A 348 -4.74 -9.64 -22.70
N LEU A 349 -3.48 -10.09 -22.59
CA LEU A 349 -2.33 -9.27 -22.23
C LEU A 349 -1.42 -9.01 -23.45
N PRO A 350 -0.69 -7.85 -23.48
CA PRO A 350 0.40 -7.64 -24.40
C PRO A 350 1.60 -8.51 -23.98
N LEU A 351 1.74 -9.69 -24.61
CA LEU A 351 2.70 -10.72 -24.19
C LEU A 351 4.17 -10.39 -24.49
N ASP A 352 4.45 -9.41 -25.29
CA ASP A 352 5.81 -8.95 -25.67
C ASP A 352 6.64 -8.44 -24.48
N ARG A 353 5.99 -8.02 -23.41
CA ARG A 353 6.62 -7.52 -22.17
C ARG A 353 6.24 -8.31 -20.92
N ALA A 354 5.38 -9.33 -21.05
CA ALA A 354 4.90 -10.10 -19.92
C ALA A 354 5.94 -11.14 -19.47
N ARG A 355 6.08 -11.33 -18.14
CA ARG A 355 6.84 -12.44 -17.58
C ARG A 355 6.35 -13.78 -18.15
N PRO A 356 7.22 -14.76 -18.40
CA PRO A 356 6.79 -16.07 -18.87
C PRO A 356 5.95 -16.79 -17.82
N LEU A 357 4.96 -17.56 -18.27
CA LEU A 357 4.23 -18.49 -17.39
C LEU A 357 5.19 -19.54 -16.87
N GLY A 358 5.14 -19.83 -15.56
CA GLY A 358 6.11 -20.65 -14.82
C GLY A 358 7.06 -19.79 -13.95
N SER A 359 7.23 -18.49 -14.23
CA SER A 359 8.08 -17.62 -13.42
C SER A 359 7.58 -17.43 -11.98
N GLN A 360 6.28 -17.63 -11.72
CA GLN A 360 5.69 -17.61 -10.38
C GLN A 360 6.21 -18.70 -9.44
N GLU A 361 6.87 -19.74 -9.96
CA GLU A 361 7.46 -20.81 -9.16
C GLU A 361 8.83 -20.42 -8.59
N GLY A 362 9.50 -19.46 -9.21
CA GLY A 362 10.80 -18.95 -8.80
C GLY A 362 10.71 -17.80 -7.81
N ILE A 363 11.87 -17.50 -7.20
CA ILE A 363 12.09 -16.29 -6.40
C ILE A 363 13.03 -15.40 -7.18
N GLU A 364 12.61 -14.17 -7.47
CA GLU A 364 13.43 -13.19 -8.17
C GLU A 364 14.43 -12.53 -7.19
N ALA A 365 15.62 -12.23 -7.69
CA ALA A 365 16.59 -11.47 -6.90
C ALA A 365 16.02 -10.07 -6.58
N PRO A 366 16.27 -9.54 -5.36
CA PRO A 366 15.82 -8.20 -4.99
C PRO A 366 16.40 -7.15 -5.93
N VAL A 367 15.52 -6.30 -6.48
CA VAL A 367 15.91 -5.19 -7.37
C VAL A 367 16.14 -3.93 -6.55
N GLU A 368 17.17 -3.17 -6.87
CA GLU A 368 17.45 -1.85 -6.29
C GLU A 368 16.80 -0.73 -7.11
N GLY A 369 16.85 0.52 -6.60
CA GLY A 369 16.25 1.68 -7.24
C GLY A 369 14.86 2.01 -6.69
N TYR A 370 13.94 2.39 -7.56
CA TYR A 370 12.56 2.65 -7.18
C TYR A 370 11.57 2.06 -8.20
N PHE A 371 10.42 1.65 -7.73
CA PHE A 371 9.29 1.32 -8.61
C PHE A 371 8.43 2.57 -8.83
N SER A 372 7.82 2.65 -10.02
CA SER A 372 7.11 3.86 -10.48
C SER A 372 5.69 3.98 -9.94
N ALA A 373 5.46 3.59 -8.67
CA ALA A 373 4.21 3.77 -7.94
C ALA A 373 4.49 4.39 -6.57
N SER A 374 3.45 4.73 -5.83
CA SER A 374 3.51 5.30 -4.48
C SER A 374 2.75 4.40 -3.51
N THR A 375 3.10 4.45 -2.23
CA THR A 375 2.36 3.80 -1.15
C THR A 375 2.58 4.58 0.15
N ASP A 376 1.56 4.64 1.00
CA ASP A 376 1.64 5.28 2.31
C ASP A 376 2.46 4.48 3.35
N VAL A 377 2.94 3.27 3.01
CA VAL A 377 4.01 2.56 3.73
C VAL A 377 5.29 3.41 3.78
N GLY A 378 5.47 4.32 2.82
CA GLY A 378 6.54 5.31 2.82
C GLY A 378 6.68 6.00 4.17
N ASP A 379 5.62 6.61 4.68
CA ASP A 379 5.64 7.36 5.94
C ASP A 379 6.07 6.50 7.13
N VAL A 380 5.62 5.26 7.21
CA VAL A 380 6.05 4.30 8.24
C VAL A 380 7.54 3.99 8.13
N SER A 381 8.04 3.81 6.92
CA SER A 381 9.43 3.43 6.64
C SER A 381 10.46 4.51 7.03
N TRP A 382 10.08 5.78 7.10
CA TRP A 382 10.93 6.87 7.57
C TRP A 382 10.93 7.03 9.09
N ILE A 383 10.04 6.34 9.81
CA ILE A 383 9.97 6.34 11.28
C ILE A 383 10.78 5.21 11.88
N LEU A 384 10.74 4.01 11.27
CA LEU A 384 11.35 2.80 11.80
C LEU A 384 11.70 1.76 10.72
N PRO A 385 12.56 0.77 11.03
CA PRO A 385 12.93 -0.29 10.12
C PRO A 385 11.69 -1.00 9.55
N THR A 386 11.51 -0.93 8.23
CA THR A 386 10.38 -1.53 7.52
C THR A 386 10.90 -2.34 6.33
N ALA A 387 10.40 -3.54 6.15
CA ALA A 387 10.66 -4.34 4.95
C ALA A 387 9.44 -5.12 4.52
N GLY A 388 9.40 -5.46 3.23
CA GLY A 388 8.33 -6.20 2.64
C GLY A 388 8.79 -7.17 1.56
N LEU A 389 7.81 -7.87 0.98
CA LEU A 389 7.98 -8.76 -0.15
C LEU A 389 6.79 -8.62 -1.11
N ASN A 390 7.00 -9.01 -2.34
CA ASN A 390 5.93 -9.28 -3.29
C ASN A 390 5.75 -10.79 -3.43
N THR A 391 4.54 -11.26 -3.64
CA THR A 391 4.27 -12.66 -3.98
C THR A 391 3.36 -12.78 -5.19
N ALA A 392 3.53 -13.87 -5.94
CA ALA A 392 2.77 -14.15 -7.15
C ALA A 392 1.32 -14.55 -6.82
N THR A 393 0.49 -13.54 -6.58
CA THR A 393 -0.96 -13.66 -6.40
C THR A 393 -1.72 -13.52 -7.72
N TRP A 394 -1.06 -13.00 -8.74
CA TRP A 394 -1.59 -12.86 -10.09
C TRP A 394 -0.79 -13.71 -11.06
N VAL A 395 -1.43 -14.05 -12.17
CA VAL A 395 -0.76 -14.74 -13.27
C VAL A 395 0.35 -13.84 -13.84
N PRO A 396 1.57 -14.38 -14.11
CA PRO A 396 2.69 -13.61 -14.61
C PRO A 396 2.36 -12.72 -15.81
N GLY A 397 2.68 -11.44 -15.70
CA GLY A 397 2.42 -10.41 -16.69
C GLY A 397 1.13 -9.63 -16.49
N ILE A 398 0.29 -9.97 -15.52
CA ILE A 398 -0.90 -9.19 -15.19
C ILE A 398 -0.51 -7.91 -14.45
N PRO A 399 -0.92 -6.73 -14.96
CA PRO A 399 -0.68 -5.47 -14.27
C PRO A 399 -1.64 -5.30 -13.08
N ALA A 400 -1.19 -4.60 -12.04
CA ALA A 400 -2.05 -4.11 -10.97
C ALA A 400 -3.16 -3.19 -11.53
N HIS A 401 -4.23 -2.98 -10.75
CA HIS A 401 -5.37 -2.10 -11.08
C HIS A 401 -6.07 -2.48 -12.40
N SER A 402 -6.15 -3.77 -12.67
CA SER A 402 -6.83 -4.34 -13.84
C SER A 402 -7.95 -5.30 -13.45
N TRP A 403 -8.88 -5.54 -14.37
CA TRP A 403 -9.88 -6.59 -14.15
C TRP A 403 -9.24 -7.98 -13.99
N GLN A 404 -8.09 -8.20 -14.65
CA GLN A 404 -7.35 -9.46 -14.57
C GLN A 404 -6.79 -9.69 -13.16
N SER A 405 -6.21 -8.64 -12.54
CA SER A 405 -5.73 -8.74 -11.16
C SER A 405 -6.88 -8.93 -10.17
N ALA A 406 -8.03 -8.25 -10.38
CA ALA A 406 -9.23 -8.46 -9.58
C ALA A 406 -9.78 -9.90 -9.68
N ALA A 407 -9.77 -10.49 -10.89
CA ALA A 407 -10.15 -11.89 -11.10
C ALA A 407 -9.21 -12.84 -10.36
N CYS A 408 -7.89 -12.68 -10.48
CA CYS A 408 -6.90 -13.51 -9.78
C CYS A 408 -7.01 -13.39 -8.26
N SER A 409 -7.31 -12.20 -7.73
CA SER A 409 -7.44 -11.94 -6.30
C SER A 409 -8.63 -12.68 -5.66
N GLY A 410 -9.65 -13.05 -6.47
CA GLY A 410 -10.81 -13.82 -6.03
C GLY A 410 -10.64 -15.35 -6.09
N MET A 411 -9.57 -15.85 -6.74
CA MET A 411 -9.42 -17.28 -6.99
C MET A 411 -8.27 -17.96 -6.21
N SER A 412 -8.08 -19.26 -6.43
CA SER A 412 -7.06 -20.06 -5.74
C SER A 412 -5.61 -19.61 -6.03
N ILE A 413 -5.32 -19.07 -7.22
CA ILE A 413 -4.00 -18.51 -7.56
C ILE A 413 -3.64 -17.39 -6.56
N GLY A 414 -4.55 -16.45 -6.34
CA GLY A 414 -4.36 -15.38 -5.36
C GLY A 414 -4.12 -15.94 -3.95
N ARG A 415 -4.95 -16.89 -3.52
CA ARG A 415 -4.81 -17.51 -2.19
C ARG A 415 -3.50 -18.28 -2.00
N LYS A 416 -2.93 -18.87 -3.05
CA LYS A 416 -1.60 -19.51 -2.97
C LYS A 416 -0.48 -18.49 -2.73
N GLY A 417 -0.47 -17.39 -3.50
CA GLY A 417 0.47 -16.30 -3.26
C GLY A 417 0.30 -15.65 -1.88
N MET A 418 -0.95 -15.48 -1.42
CA MET A 418 -1.29 -15.05 -0.06
C MET A 418 -0.66 -15.96 1.01
N LEU A 419 -0.73 -17.29 0.83
CA LEU A 419 -0.14 -18.26 1.75
C LEU A 419 1.40 -18.14 1.77
N VAL A 420 2.04 -17.95 0.63
CA VAL A 420 3.49 -17.70 0.54
C VAL A 420 3.86 -16.46 1.34
N ALA A 421 3.12 -15.36 1.19
CA ALA A 421 3.34 -14.14 1.95
C ALA A 421 3.18 -14.36 3.46
N ALA A 422 2.06 -14.97 3.90
CA ALA A 422 1.79 -15.24 5.31
C ALA A 422 2.91 -16.08 5.95
N LYS A 423 3.35 -17.14 5.28
CA LYS A 423 4.46 -18.00 5.73
C LYS A 423 5.77 -17.21 5.84
N THR A 424 6.13 -16.44 4.83
CA THR A 424 7.37 -15.66 4.80
C THR A 424 7.40 -14.61 5.92
N LEU A 425 6.30 -13.87 6.12
CA LEU A 425 6.17 -12.91 7.22
C LEU A 425 6.31 -13.59 8.58
N THR A 426 5.69 -14.76 8.75
CA THR A 426 5.75 -15.55 9.98
C THR A 426 7.19 -15.97 10.30
N LEU A 427 7.88 -16.58 9.34
CA LEU A 427 9.28 -17.02 9.54
C LEU A 427 10.22 -15.84 9.78
N THR A 428 9.99 -14.71 9.12
CA THR A 428 10.76 -13.48 9.33
C THR A 428 10.57 -12.95 10.75
N ALA A 429 9.33 -12.88 11.24
CA ALA A 429 9.08 -12.47 12.61
C ALA A 429 9.72 -13.44 13.64
N MET A 430 9.70 -14.76 13.38
CA MET A 430 10.39 -15.73 14.24
C MET A 430 11.89 -15.40 14.38
N ASP A 431 12.57 -15.09 13.25
CA ASP A 431 13.98 -14.70 13.29
C ASP A 431 14.18 -13.42 14.11
N LEU A 432 13.31 -12.41 13.94
CA LEU A 432 13.41 -11.16 14.68
C LEU A 432 13.14 -11.32 16.18
N PHE A 433 12.29 -12.24 16.59
CA PHE A 433 12.03 -12.53 18.02
C PHE A 433 13.15 -13.36 18.67
N THR A 434 13.86 -14.18 17.89
CA THR A 434 14.85 -15.14 18.43
C THR A 434 16.30 -14.69 18.26
N ASP A 435 16.59 -13.80 17.31
CA ASP A 435 17.94 -13.26 17.06
C ASP A 435 17.97 -11.72 17.19
N PRO A 436 18.39 -11.18 18.36
CA PRO A 436 18.53 -9.74 18.55
C PRO A 436 19.53 -9.07 17.59
N ALA A 437 20.45 -9.82 16.97
CA ALA A 437 21.40 -9.27 16.01
C ALA A 437 20.70 -8.80 14.73
N GLU A 438 19.62 -9.46 14.30
CA GLU A 438 18.83 -9.07 13.14
C GLU A 438 18.13 -7.71 13.36
N LEU A 439 17.53 -7.48 14.52
CA LEU A 439 16.93 -6.18 14.86
C LEU A 439 17.99 -5.07 14.97
N LYS A 440 19.16 -5.39 15.54
CA LYS A 440 20.29 -4.46 15.61
C LYS A 440 20.79 -4.08 14.20
N ALA A 441 20.91 -5.06 13.30
CA ALA A 441 21.29 -4.83 11.92
C ALA A 441 20.21 -4.02 11.16
N ALA A 442 18.94 -4.33 11.37
CA ALA A 442 17.82 -3.58 10.80
C ALA A 442 17.86 -2.10 11.25
N ARG A 443 18.08 -1.85 12.55
CA ARG A 443 18.20 -0.48 13.07
C ARG A 443 19.40 0.26 12.47
N ALA A 444 20.56 -0.40 12.39
CA ALA A 444 21.77 0.19 11.79
C ALA A 444 21.56 0.52 10.29
N SER A 445 20.91 -0.37 9.53
CA SER A 445 20.54 -0.14 8.13
C SER A 445 19.60 1.06 7.97
N PHE A 446 18.58 1.15 8.84
CA PHE A 446 17.65 2.27 8.87
C PHE A 446 18.35 3.60 9.13
N GLU A 447 19.18 3.69 10.19
CA GLU A 447 19.91 4.93 10.53
C GLU A 447 20.87 5.36 9.41
N LYS A 448 21.53 4.39 8.78
CA LYS A 448 22.41 4.65 7.63
C LYS A 448 21.64 5.23 6.44
N ARG A 449 20.49 4.62 6.08
CA ARG A 449 19.66 5.06 4.95
C ARG A 449 18.96 6.39 5.22
N ARG A 450 18.50 6.60 6.44
CA ARG A 450 17.87 7.86 6.87
C ARG A 450 18.86 9.04 6.88
N ALA A 451 20.16 8.76 7.04
CA ALA A 451 21.25 9.76 6.98
C ALA A 451 21.00 11.00 7.86
N GLY A 452 20.42 10.82 9.06
CA GLY A 452 20.10 11.90 9.99
C GLY A 452 18.83 12.70 9.65
N PHE A 453 18.10 12.34 8.59
CA PHE A 453 16.82 12.99 8.29
C PHE A 453 15.80 12.65 9.38
N GLU A 454 15.09 13.64 9.88
CA GLU A 454 14.00 13.49 10.84
C GLU A 454 12.67 13.53 10.09
N TYR A 455 11.89 12.46 10.19
CA TYR A 455 10.56 12.41 9.59
C TYR A 455 9.67 13.51 10.17
N ARG A 456 9.00 14.23 9.28
CA ARG A 456 7.93 15.18 9.62
C ARG A 456 6.74 14.88 8.74
N SER A 457 5.57 14.82 9.34
CA SER A 457 4.34 14.61 8.56
C SER A 457 4.24 15.66 7.44
N PRO A 458 4.02 15.25 6.19
CA PRO A 458 3.92 16.17 5.05
C PRO A 458 2.58 16.89 4.99
N ILE A 459 1.65 16.58 5.90
CA ILE A 459 0.36 17.26 6.01
C ILE A 459 0.30 18.13 7.27
N PRO A 460 -0.47 19.26 7.26
CA PRO A 460 -0.67 20.10 8.43
C PRO A 460 -1.20 19.31 9.65
N ALA A 461 -0.86 19.78 10.85
CA ALA A 461 -1.23 19.07 12.09
C ALA A 461 -2.74 18.98 12.31
N ASP A 462 -3.50 19.96 11.84
CA ASP A 462 -4.95 20.07 11.92
C ASP A 462 -5.68 19.42 10.73
N HIS A 463 -4.94 18.95 9.72
CA HIS A 463 -5.53 18.29 8.57
C HIS A 463 -6.12 16.94 8.96
N LYS A 464 -7.42 16.76 8.73
CA LYS A 464 -8.14 15.53 9.09
C LYS A 464 -8.13 14.50 7.97
N PRO A 465 -8.26 13.20 8.31
CA PRO A 465 -8.44 12.17 7.28
C PRO A 465 -9.62 12.50 6.37
N PRO A 466 -9.45 12.41 5.04
CA PRO A 466 -10.51 12.75 4.08
C PRO A 466 -11.52 11.60 3.94
N LEU A 467 -12.26 11.30 5.00
CA LEU A 467 -13.15 10.12 5.12
C LEU A 467 -14.19 10.00 3.99
N ASN A 468 -14.43 11.08 3.26
CA ASN A 468 -15.43 11.17 2.19
C ASN A 468 -14.82 11.45 0.80
N TYR A 469 -13.50 11.26 0.63
CA TYR A 469 -12.83 11.58 -0.65
C TYR A 469 -13.35 10.76 -1.85
N ARG A 470 -14.02 9.63 -1.59
CA ARG A 470 -14.67 8.77 -2.59
C ARG A 470 -16.16 9.05 -2.76
N ASP A 471 -16.78 9.86 -1.91
CA ASP A 471 -18.18 10.22 -2.03
C ASP A 471 -18.36 11.14 -3.27
N LYS A 472 -19.42 10.89 -4.06
CA LYS A 472 -19.71 11.65 -5.29
C LYS A 472 -20.44 12.95 -4.98
#